data_db8e35b150a6e68a641717e4a44a9f99
#
_entry.id   db8e35b150a6e68a641717e4a44a9f99
#
_cell.length_a   1.000
_cell.length_b   1.000
_cell.length_c   1.000
_cell.angle_alpha   90.00
_cell.angle_beta   90.00
_cell.angle_gamma   90.00
#
_symmetry.space_group_name_H-M   'P 1'
#
loop_
_entity.id
_entity.type
_entity.pdbx_description
1 polymer ?
#
loop_
_entity_poly.entity_id
_entity_poly.type
_entity_poly.pdbx_seq_one_letter_code
_entity_poly.pdbx_strand_id
1 'polypeptide(L)'
;MFPLSHMFRSFVRVGSLEVIDAAGVRHRFVGSQAGPAVTMRLTDPTLYRSLFLNPELAAGEAYMDGTMSFPGSSLRDFLTLFSLNRLSLGSYPLQKVLKRVSRALKRFQQSNPVGRAQQNVAHHYDIGNELYRLFLDRGMFYSCAYFEADTDTLEQAQRNKCRLIAAKLGLEPGMRVLDIGSGWGGLAIYLASIEDVEVTGVTLSKEQHALAEQRAKEAGVADRVRFRLLDYRGLEERFDRIASVGMFEHVGVHHYTEFFAKVNALMTDDGLMLLHSIGKMSPPGTASP
;
A
#
# COMPACT_ATOMS: atom_id res chain seq x y z
N MET A 1 -25.65 3.15 -22.45
CA MET A 1 -24.20 3.08 -22.16
C MET A 1 -23.38 4.35 -22.51
N PHE A 2 -23.98 5.42 -23.00
CA PHE A 2 -23.31 6.74 -23.12
C PHE A 2 -23.03 7.33 -21.71
N PRO A 3 -21.84 7.92 -21.40
CA PRO A 3 -20.73 8.22 -22.30
C PRO A 3 -19.62 7.16 -22.37
N LEU A 4 -19.75 6.06 -21.61
CA LEU A 4 -18.74 5.01 -21.47
C LEU A 4 -18.37 4.36 -22.82
N SER A 5 -19.38 4.16 -23.70
CA SER A 5 -19.14 3.58 -25.04
C SER A 5 -18.20 4.43 -25.92
N HIS A 6 -18.26 5.74 -25.77
CA HIS A 6 -17.36 6.64 -26.49
C HIS A 6 -15.92 6.55 -25.96
N MET A 7 -15.78 6.42 -24.66
CA MET A 7 -14.47 6.20 -24.02
C MET A 7 -13.85 4.87 -24.48
N PHE A 8 -14.61 3.77 -24.49
CA PHE A 8 -14.09 2.47 -24.93
C PHE A 8 -13.64 2.43 -26.38
N ARG A 9 -14.30 3.14 -27.29
CA ARG A 9 -13.87 3.27 -28.70
C ARG A 9 -12.48 3.90 -28.82
N SER A 10 -12.15 4.86 -27.97
CA SER A 10 -10.83 5.49 -27.97
C SER A 10 -9.80 4.72 -27.14
N PHE A 11 -10.26 3.98 -26.14
CA PHE A 11 -9.42 3.21 -25.23
C PHE A 11 -8.84 1.96 -25.88
N VAL A 12 -9.68 1.12 -26.53
CA VAL A 12 -9.25 -0.15 -27.09
C VAL A 12 -8.49 0.09 -28.39
N ARG A 13 -7.16 -0.04 -28.34
CA ARG A 13 -6.24 0.03 -29.49
C ARG A 13 -5.65 -1.34 -29.81
N VAL A 14 -5.42 -2.15 -28.76
CA VAL A 14 -4.87 -3.50 -28.83
C VAL A 14 -5.93 -4.48 -28.31
N GLY A 15 -6.23 -5.52 -29.05
CA GLY A 15 -7.21 -6.54 -28.69
C GLY A 15 -8.67 -6.11 -28.93
N SER A 16 -9.60 -6.73 -28.22
CA SER A 16 -11.03 -6.45 -28.33
C SER A 16 -11.74 -6.54 -27.00
N LEU A 17 -12.75 -5.68 -26.80
CA LEU A 17 -13.60 -5.68 -25.63
C LEU A 17 -15.07 -5.78 -26.08
N GLU A 18 -15.78 -6.82 -25.63
CA GLU A 18 -17.22 -6.90 -25.75
C GLU A 18 -17.84 -6.56 -24.39
N VAL A 19 -18.74 -5.59 -24.33
CA VAL A 19 -19.45 -5.18 -23.11
C VAL A 19 -20.91 -5.59 -23.24
N ILE A 20 -21.37 -6.40 -22.28
CA ILE A 20 -22.79 -6.72 -22.09
C ILE A 20 -23.29 -5.73 -21.05
N ASP A 21 -24.16 -4.80 -21.44
CA ASP A 21 -24.67 -3.78 -20.52
C ASP A 21 -25.81 -4.31 -19.63
N ALA A 22 -26.29 -3.48 -18.70
CA ALA A 22 -27.31 -3.86 -17.72
C ALA A 22 -28.66 -4.25 -18.37
N ALA A 23 -28.89 -3.84 -19.61
CA ALA A 23 -30.07 -4.24 -20.41
C ALA A 23 -29.82 -5.52 -21.22
N GLY A 24 -28.60 -6.13 -21.12
CA GLY A 24 -28.23 -7.31 -21.88
C GLY A 24 -27.76 -7.02 -23.32
N VAL A 25 -27.67 -5.74 -23.70
CA VAL A 25 -27.21 -5.35 -25.05
C VAL A 25 -25.69 -5.51 -25.14
N ARG A 26 -25.24 -6.09 -26.26
CA ARG A 26 -23.81 -6.30 -26.54
C ARG A 26 -23.24 -5.16 -27.34
N HIS A 27 -22.13 -4.59 -26.83
CA HIS A 27 -21.38 -3.51 -27.48
C HIS A 27 -19.94 -4.00 -27.73
N ARG A 28 -19.48 -4.00 -28.99
CA ARG A 28 -18.16 -4.49 -29.35
C ARG A 28 -17.22 -3.35 -29.72
N PHE A 29 -16.03 -3.38 -29.16
CA PHE A 29 -14.93 -2.45 -29.40
C PHE A 29 -13.71 -3.24 -29.84
N VAL A 30 -13.15 -2.94 -31.00
CA VAL A 30 -12.03 -3.66 -31.59
C VAL A 30 -10.89 -2.70 -31.84
N GLY A 31 -9.71 -3.03 -31.36
CA GLY A 31 -8.48 -2.29 -31.59
C GLY A 31 -7.92 -2.55 -33.00
N SER A 32 -6.99 -1.70 -33.41
CA SER A 32 -6.27 -1.84 -34.69
C SER A 32 -5.15 -2.90 -34.64
N GLN A 33 -4.78 -3.34 -33.44
CA GLN A 33 -3.72 -4.34 -33.21
C GLN A 33 -4.31 -5.59 -32.57
N ALA A 34 -3.76 -6.76 -32.92
CA ALA A 34 -4.12 -8.03 -32.31
C ALA A 34 -3.77 -8.04 -30.81
N GLY A 35 -4.60 -8.69 -29.99
CA GLY A 35 -4.40 -8.78 -28.56
C GLY A 35 -5.51 -9.57 -27.87
N PRO A 36 -5.61 -9.51 -26.53
CA PRO A 36 -6.63 -10.23 -25.78
C PRO A 36 -8.05 -9.88 -26.24
N ALA A 37 -8.91 -10.89 -26.28
CA ALA A 37 -10.36 -10.72 -26.50
C ALA A 37 -11.06 -10.92 -25.14
N VAL A 38 -11.77 -9.90 -24.68
CA VAL A 38 -12.39 -9.89 -23.33
C VAL A 38 -13.86 -9.61 -23.47
N THR A 39 -14.70 -10.40 -22.78
CA THR A 39 -16.12 -10.10 -22.56
C THR A 39 -16.33 -9.62 -21.13
N MET A 40 -16.93 -8.44 -20.97
CA MET A 40 -17.25 -7.82 -19.70
C MET A 40 -18.75 -7.64 -19.59
N ARG A 41 -19.33 -8.05 -18.48
CA ARG A 41 -20.75 -7.80 -18.17
C ARG A 41 -20.87 -6.78 -17.04
N LEU A 42 -21.72 -5.80 -17.23
CA LEU A 42 -22.10 -4.79 -16.24
C LEU A 42 -23.58 -4.97 -15.90
N THR A 43 -23.90 -5.20 -14.63
CA THR A 43 -25.29 -5.45 -14.19
C THR A 43 -25.95 -4.20 -13.65
N ASP A 44 -25.19 -3.15 -13.31
CA ASP A 44 -25.70 -1.89 -12.77
C ASP A 44 -25.48 -0.73 -13.76
N PRO A 45 -26.54 0.00 -14.19
CA PRO A 45 -26.42 1.15 -15.07
C PRO A 45 -25.60 2.31 -14.48
N THR A 46 -25.51 2.43 -13.15
CA THR A 46 -24.74 3.49 -12.47
C THR A 46 -23.25 3.39 -12.76
N LEU A 47 -22.76 2.18 -13.08
CA LEU A 47 -21.37 1.92 -13.45
C LEU A 47 -20.96 2.65 -14.73
N TYR A 48 -21.89 3.01 -15.62
CA TYR A 48 -21.53 3.72 -16.85
C TYR A 48 -20.93 5.09 -16.55
N ARG A 49 -21.43 5.75 -15.50
CA ARG A 49 -20.91 7.04 -15.06
C ARG A 49 -19.66 6.91 -14.20
N SER A 50 -19.65 5.98 -13.25
CA SER A 50 -18.51 5.80 -12.34
C SER A 50 -17.25 5.29 -13.08
N LEU A 51 -17.38 4.30 -13.98
CA LEU A 51 -16.31 3.84 -14.85
C LEU A 51 -15.83 4.93 -15.84
N PHE A 52 -16.71 5.82 -16.27
CA PHE A 52 -16.32 6.94 -17.12
C PHE A 52 -15.52 7.99 -16.34
N LEU A 53 -15.92 8.33 -15.11
CA LEU A 53 -15.28 9.36 -14.30
C LEU A 53 -13.99 8.89 -13.63
N ASN A 54 -14.00 7.68 -13.07
CA ASN A 54 -12.87 7.08 -12.38
C ASN A 54 -12.72 5.59 -12.72
N PRO A 55 -12.24 5.24 -13.92
CA PRO A 55 -12.24 3.86 -14.42
C PRO A 55 -11.39 2.92 -13.56
N GLU A 56 -10.28 3.38 -13.00
CA GLU A 56 -9.37 2.53 -12.23
C GLU A 56 -9.99 2.08 -10.92
N LEU A 57 -10.59 2.99 -10.15
CA LEU A 57 -11.25 2.68 -8.87
C LEU A 57 -12.57 1.96 -9.11
N ALA A 58 -13.44 2.51 -9.96
CA ALA A 58 -14.77 1.96 -10.19
C ALA A 58 -14.76 0.53 -10.76
N ALA A 59 -13.73 0.17 -11.55
CA ALA A 59 -13.59 -1.20 -12.04
C ALA A 59 -13.24 -2.19 -10.92
N GLY A 60 -12.36 -1.79 -9.99
CA GLY A 60 -12.02 -2.61 -8.83
C GLY A 60 -13.22 -2.84 -7.92
N GLU A 61 -13.92 -1.76 -7.53
CA GLU A 61 -15.12 -1.81 -6.70
C GLU A 61 -16.22 -2.66 -7.35
N ALA A 62 -16.54 -2.41 -8.63
CA ALA A 62 -17.57 -3.15 -9.34
C ALA A 62 -17.26 -4.65 -9.46
N TYR A 63 -15.99 -5.03 -9.58
CA TYR A 63 -15.57 -6.42 -9.57
C TYR A 63 -15.77 -7.06 -8.19
N MET A 64 -15.37 -6.37 -7.13
CA MET A 64 -15.53 -6.84 -5.74
C MET A 64 -17.01 -6.97 -5.36
N ASP A 65 -17.83 -6.03 -5.77
CA ASP A 65 -19.27 -6.02 -5.52
C ASP A 65 -20.07 -7.01 -6.42
N GLY A 66 -19.38 -7.67 -7.36
CA GLY A 66 -20.01 -8.60 -8.29
C GLY A 66 -20.88 -7.94 -9.37
N THR A 67 -20.87 -6.60 -9.46
CA THR A 67 -21.62 -5.83 -10.48
C THR A 67 -20.90 -5.76 -11.82
N MET A 68 -19.62 -6.15 -11.85
CA MET A 68 -18.80 -6.39 -13.04
C MET A 68 -18.29 -7.83 -13.05
N SER A 69 -18.43 -8.54 -14.17
CA SER A 69 -17.95 -9.91 -14.34
C SER A 69 -17.41 -10.15 -15.76
N PHE A 70 -16.68 -11.25 -15.97
CA PHE A 70 -16.01 -11.56 -17.22
C PHE A 70 -16.45 -12.94 -17.78
N PRO A 71 -17.68 -13.07 -18.31
CA PRO A 71 -18.17 -14.34 -18.84
C PRO A 71 -17.34 -14.81 -20.04
N GLY A 72 -16.78 -16.02 -19.94
CA GLY A 72 -15.92 -16.60 -20.99
C GLY A 72 -14.53 -15.99 -21.11
N SER A 73 -14.15 -15.08 -20.16
CA SER A 73 -12.83 -14.46 -20.05
C SER A 73 -12.40 -14.49 -18.59
N SER A 74 -11.12 -14.28 -18.32
CA SER A 74 -10.59 -14.18 -16.96
C SER A 74 -10.36 -12.71 -16.54
N LEU A 75 -10.30 -12.46 -15.22
CA LEU A 75 -9.82 -11.18 -14.69
C LEU A 75 -8.41 -10.84 -15.23
N ARG A 76 -7.56 -11.86 -15.39
CA ARG A 76 -6.20 -11.69 -15.94
C ARG A 76 -6.25 -11.15 -17.35
N ASP A 77 -7.14 -11.68 -18.20
CA ASP A 77 -7.29 -11.21 -19.60
C ASP A 77 -7.73 -9.75 -19.63
N PHE A 78 -8.68 -9.37 -18.75
CA PHE A 78 -9.12 -7.99 -18.59
C PHE A 78 -7.98 -7.08 -18.14
N LEU A 79 -7.21 -7.45 -17.11
CA LEU A 79 -6.08 -6.67 -16.63
C LEU A 79 -4.98 -6.55 -17.69
N THR A 80 -4.76 -7.60 -18.50
CA THR A 80 -3.82 -7.57 -19.63
C THR A 80 -4.30 -6.61 -20.71
N LEU A 81 -5.58 -6.69 -21.13
CA LEU A 81 -6.20 -5.76 -22.07
C LEU A 81 -6.08 -4.31 -21.56
N PHE A 82 -6.41 -4.08 -20.29
CA PHE A 82 -6.32 -2.76 -19.66
C PHE A 82 -4.89 -2.21 -19.67
N SER A 83 -3.91 -3.02 -19.28
CA SER A 83 -2.50 -2.61 -19.21
C SER A 83 -1.94 -2.23 -20.58
N LEU A 84 -2.24 -3.02 -21.63
CA LEU A 84 -1.82 -2.74 -23.01
C LEU A 84 -2.41 -1.44 -23.56
N ASN A 85 -3.60 -1.05 -23.08
CA ASN A 85 -4.34 0.12 -23.56
C ASN A 85 -4.26 1.33 -22.58
N ARG A 86 -3.58 1.22 -21.43
CA ARG A 86 -3.57 2.23 -20.37
C ARG A 86 -3.16 3.63 -20.83
N LEU A 87 -2.20 3.71 -21.75
CA LEU A 87 -1.73 5.00 -22.29
C LEU A 87 -2.82 5.72 -23.11
N SER A 88 -3.70 4.98 -23.77
CA SER A 88 -4.82 5.51 -24.55
C SER A 88 -5.86 6.20 -23.68
N LEU A 89 -6.05 5.73 -22.43
CA LEU A 89 -6.97 6.35 -21.47
C LEU A 89 -6.52 7.78 -21.11
N GLY A 90 -5.21 7.98 -20.94
CA GLY A 90 -4.62 9.28 -20.61
C GLY A 90 -4.69 10.33 -21.73
N SER A 91 -4.97 9.92 -22.97
CA SER A 91 -5.09 10.83 -24.10
C SER A 91 -6.48 11.44 -24.27
N TYR A 92 -7.50 10.92 -23.59
CA TYR A 92 -8.87 11.43 -23.69
C TYR A 92 -9.01 12.84 -23.09
N PRO A 93 -9.47 13.87 -23.87
CA PRO A 93 -9.43 15.27 -23.44
C PRO A 93 -10.12 15.55 -22.11
N LEU A 94 -11.29 14.95 -21.87
CA LEU A 94 -12.04 15.14 -20.64
C LEU A 94 -11.31 14.53 -19.42
N GLN A 95 -10.64 13.38 -19.59
CA GLN A 95 -9.81 12.79 -18.55
C GLN A 95 -8.63 13.70 -18.16
N LYS A 96 -8.07 14.46 -19.12
CA LYS A 96 -7.03 15.46 -18.83
C LYS A 96 -7.58 16.62 -17.97
N VAL A 97 -8.79 17.08 -18.25
CA VAL A 97 -9.45 18.13 -17.46
C VAL A 97 -9.79 17.62 -16.06
N LEU A 98 -10.43 16.43 -15.96
CA LEU A 98 -10.76 15.79 -14.69
C LEU A 98 -9.51 15.56 -13.83
N LYS A 99 -8.41 15.09 -14.44
CA LYS A 99 -7.11 14.94 -13.75
C LYS A 99 -6.53 16.27 -13.29
N ARG A 100 -6.73 17.38 -14.04
CA ARG A 100 -6.30 18.73 -13.60
C ARG A 100 -7.10 19.21 -12.39
N VAL A 101 -8.42 19.08 -12.44
CA VAL A 101 -9.32 19.47 -11.33
C VAL A 101 -9.06 18.62 -10.11
N SER A 102 -9.00 17.29 -10.25
CA SER A 102 -8.63 16.36 -9.18
C SER A 102 -7.27 16.73 -8.57
N ARG A 103 -6.29 17.12 -9.38
CA ARG A 103 -4.97 17.53 -8.91
C ARG A 103 -5.00 18.79 -8.04
N ALA A 104 -5.84 19.77 -8.38
CA ALA A 104 -6.04 20.97 -7.56
C ALA A 104 -6.73 20.64 -6.23
N LEU A 105 -7.68 19.69 -6.23
CA LEU A 105 -8.40 19.26 -5.04
C LEU A 105 -7.60 18.27 -4.16
N LYS A 106 -6.59 17.58 -4.70
CA LYS A 106 -5.75 16.62 -3.95
C LYS A 106 -5.07 17.24 -2.73
N ARG A 107 -4.73 18.53 -2.78
CA ARG A 107 -4.13 19.24 -1.64
C ARG A 107 -5.02 19.22 -0.40
N PHE A 108 -6.35 19.19 -0.59
CA PHE A 108 -7.33 19.07 0.50
C PHE A 108 -7.65 17.63 0.88
N GLN A 109 -7.56 16.69 -0.07
CA GLN A 109 -7.87 15.28 0.14
C GLN A 109 -6.71 14.49 0.79
N GLN A 110 -5.46 14.89 0.56
CA GLN A 110 -4.26 14.25 1.12
C GLN A 110 -3.87 14.77 2.52
N SER A 111 -4.69 15.64 3.11
CA SER A 111 -4.51 16.01 4.53
C SER A 111 -4.83 14.81 5.41
N ASN A 112 -3.82 14.32 6.14
CA ASN A 112 -3.92 13.17 7.05
C ASN A 112 -3.77 13.62 8.53
N PRO A 113 -4.77 14.37 9.08
CA PRO A 113 -4.72 14.78 10.48
C PRO A 113 -4.78 13.54 11.40
N VAL A 114 -4.24 13.66 12.60
CA VAL A 114 -4.06 12.55 13.56
C VAL A 114 -5.32 11.68 13.72
N GLY A 115 -6.53 12.26 13.78
CA GLY A 115 -7.78 11.50 13.91
C GLY A 115 -8.19 10.70 12.67
N ARG A 116 -7.79 11.12 11.46
CA ARG A 116 -8.05 10.40 10.21
C ARG A 116 -7.01 9.32 9.92
N ALA A 117 -5.78 9.51 10.37
CA ALA A 117 -4.72 8.54 10.18
C ALA A 117 -5.11 7.16 10.73
N GLN A 118 -5.72 7.12 11.91
CA GLN A 118 -6.20 5.88 12.54
C GLN A 118 -7.32 5.21 11.72
N GLN A 119 -8.29 5.99 11.20
CA GLN A 119 -9.38 5.45 10.37
C GLN A 119 -8.87 4.91 9.03
N ASN A 120 -7.92 5.61 8.39
CA ASN A 120 -7.33 5.18 7.13
C ASN A 120 -6.51 3.88 7.29
N VAL A 121 -5.74 3.77 8.37
CA VAL A 121 -4.97 2.55 8.68
C VAL A 121 -5.91 1.41 9.03
N ALA A 122 -6.95 1.62 9.84
CA ALA A 122 -7.96 0.63 10.16
C ALA A 122 -8.60 0.07 8.88
N HIS A 123 -9.04 0.92 7.96
CA HIS A 123 -9.67 0.49 6.72
C HIS A 123 -8.75 -0.40 5.83
N HIS A 124 -7.45 -0.17 5.84
CA HIS A 124 -6.49 -0.98 5.08
C HIS A 124 -6.11 -2.30 5.77
N TYR A 125 -6.10 -2.37 7.10
CA TYR A 125 -5.58 -3.52 7.85
C TYR A 125 -6.67 -4.33 8.57
N ASP A 126 -7.92 -3.85 8.65
CA ASP A 126 -9.07 -4.57 9.24
C ASP A 126 -9.62 -5.71 8.33
N ILE A 127 -8.94 -6.01 7.23
CA ILE A 127 -9.25 -7.18 6.37
C ILE A 127 -8.99 -8.52 7.11
N GLY A 128 -8.44 -8.45 8.32
CA GLY A 128 -8.18 -9.60 9.18
C GLY A 128 -6.79 -10.22 8.99
N ASN A 129 -6.19 -10.63 10.12
CA ASN A 129 -4.85 -11.24 10.13
C ASN A 129 -4.76 -12.52 9.30
N GLU A 130 -5.88 -13.22 9.07
CA GLU A 130 -5.92 -14.47 8.32
C GLU A 130 -5.49 -14.29 6.87
N LEU A 131 -5.98 -13.24 6.20
CA LEU A 131 -5.57 -12.96 4.82
C LEU A 131 -4.05 -12.75 4.72
N TYR A 132 -3.48 -11.97 5.62
CA TYR A 132 -2.05 -11.69 5.62
C TYR A 132 -1.19 -12.94 5.86
N ARG A 133 -1.65 -13.87 6.70
CA ARG A 133 -0.98 -15.17 6.93
C ARG A 133 -0.90 -16.07 5.70
N LEU A 134 -1.77 -15.85 4.70
CA LEU A 134 -1.78 -16.66 3.48
C LEU A 134 -0.59 -16.34 2.55
N PHE A 135 -0.02 -15.16 2.62
CA PHE A 135 1.01 -14.73 1.67
C PHE A 135 2.24 -14.07 2.29
N LEU A 136 2.19 -13.65 3.55
CA LEU A 136 3.36 -13.14 4.25
C LEU A 136 4.20 -14.28 4.84
N ASP A 137 5.46 -13.97 5.13
CA ASP A 137 6.36 -14.83 5.89
C ASP A 137 5.89 -14.98 7.35
N ARG A 138 6.52 -15.90 8.10
CA ARG A 138 6.21 -16.12 9.52
C ARG A 138 6.44 -14.89 10.40
N GLY A 139 7.34 -13.99 10.00
CA GLY A 139 7.58 -12.70 10.64
C GLY A 139 6.47 -11.68 10.41
N MET A 140 5.52 -11.96 9.50
CA MET A 140 4.44 -11.07 9.11
C MET A 140 4.96 -9.71 8.60
N PHE A 141 6.02 -9.71 7.79
CA PHE A 141 6.56 -8.49 7.21
C PHE A 141 5.78 -8.08 5.95
N TYR A 142 5.04 -7.00 6.04
CA TYR A 142 4.35 -6.41 4.89
C TYR A 142 5.18 -5.27 4.26
N SER A 143 6.44 -5.58 3.98
CA SER A 143 7.40 -4.69 3.32
C SER A 143 8.36 -5.50 2.47
N CYS A 144 9.07 -4.85 1.53
CA CYS A 144 9.97 -5.54 0.60
C CYS A 144 11.01 -6.37 1.35
N ALA A 145 11.19 -7.61 0.92
CA ALA A 145 12.24 -8.51 1.40
C ALA A 145 13.58 -8.20 0.70
N TYR A 146 14.69 -8.62 1.30
CA TYR A 146 16.04 -8.47 0.73
C TYR A 146 16.58 -9.84 0.33
N PHE A 147 16.46 -10.16 -0.95
CA PHE A 147 17.00 -11.39 -1.54
C PHE A 147 18.48 -11.19 -1.82
N GLU A 148 19.34 -11.97 -1.15
CA GLU A 148 20.79 -12.00 -1.41
C GLU A 148 21.14 -12.97 -2.53
N ALA A 149 20.30 -14.00 -2.71
CA ALA A 149 20.42 -14.97 -3.79
C ALA A 149 19.04 -15.30 -4.38
N ASP A 150 19.01 -15.69 -5.65
CA ASP A 150 17.77 -16.11 -6.35
C ASP A 150 17.11 -17.37 -5.72
N THR A 151 17.87 -18.09 -4.91
CA THR A 151 17.42 -19.29 -4.20
C THR A 151 16.84 -19.00 -2.82
N ASP A 152 16.89 -17.75 -2.35
CA ASP A 152 16.37 -17.39 -1.05
C ASP A 152 14.86 -17.61 -0.98
N THR A 153 14.39 -18.24 0.10
CA THR A 153 12.98 -18.24 0.43
C THR A 153 12.53 -16.88 0.93
N LEU A 154 11.23 -16.61 0.97
CA LEU A 154 10.69 -15.38 1.52
C LEU A 154 11.13 -15.16 2.97
N GLU A 155 11.10 -16.21 3.80
CA GLU A 155 11.56 -16.17 5.19
C GLU A 155 13.03 -15.79 5.29
N GLN A 156 13.87 -16.34 4.43
CA GLN A 156 15.30 -16.03 4.40
C GLN A 156 15.51 -14.56 3.97
N ALA A 157 14.85 -14.12 2.91
CA ALA A 157 14.96 -12.76 2.41
C ALA A 157 14.44 -11.71 3.42
N GLN A 158 13.37 -12.01 4.16
CA GLN A 158 12.90 -11.13 5.25
C GLN A 158 13.86 -11.10 6.43
N ARG A 159 14.48 -12.21 6.77
CA ARG A 159 15.54 -12.28 7.79
C ARG A 159 16.78 -11.49 7.36
N ASN A 160 17.18 -11.60 6.09
CA ASN A 160 18.28 -10.80 5.51
C ASN A 160 18.00 -9.31 5.60
N LYS A 161 16.76 -8.89 5.31
CA LYS A 161 16.32 -7.50 5.51
C LYS A 161 16.49 -7.05 6.97
N CYS A 162 16.00 -7.83 7.94
CA CYS A 162 16.12 -7.49 9.35
C CYS A 162 17.58 -7.39 9.79
N ARG A 163 18.44 -8.32 9.34
CA ARG A 163 19.89 -8.30 9.58
C ARG A 163 20.53 -7.03 9.01
N LEU A 164 20.16 -6.65 7.78
CA LEU A 164 20.69 -5.44 7.14
C LEU A 164 20.23 -4.17 7.89
N ILE A 165 18.99 -4.12 8.36
CA ILE A 165 18.46 -3.02 9.18
C ILE A 165 19.23 -2.93 10.50
N ALA A 166 19.39 -4.03 11.22
CA ALA A 166 20.11 -4.08 12.48
C ALA A 166 21.58 -3.62 12.32
N ALA A 167 22.27 -4.11 11.28
CA ALA A 167 23.64 -3.69 10.98
C ALA A 167 23.75 -2.18 10.69
N LYS A 168 22.78 -1.61 9.97
CA LYS A 168 22.76 -0.16 9.68
C LYS A 168 22.41 0.69 10.90
N LEU A 169 21.60 0.17 11.82
CA LEU A 169 21.29 0.87 13.06
C LEU A 169 22.48 0.89 14.04
N GLY A 170 23.45 -0.01 13.92
CA GLY A 170 24.59 -0.10 14.83
C GLY A 170 24.11 -0.23 16.28
N LEU A 171 23.36 -1.31 16.55
CA LEU A 171 22.79 -1.56 17.87
C LEU A 171 23.88 -1.90 18.87
N GLU A 172 23.73 -1.39 20.09
CA GLU A 172 24.58 -1.69 21.26
C GLU A 172 23.70 -2.04 22.46
N PRO A 173 24.16 -2.87 23.39
CA PRO A 173 23.39 -3.22 24.59
C PRO A 173 22.93 -2.00 25.38
N GLY A 174 21.68 -2.04 25.85
CA GLY A 174 21.05 -0.99 26.62
C GLY A 174 20.44 0.15 25.80
N MET A 175 20.60 0.14 24.47
CA MET A 175 19.99 1.16 23.62
C MET A 175 18.45 1.07 23.60
N ARG A 176 17.82 2.24 23.48
CA ARG A 176 16.38 2.40 23.29
C ARG A 176 16.09 2.59 21.80
N VAL A 177 15.27 1.70 21.25
CA VAL A 177 14.94 1.66 19.81
C VAL A 177 13.45 1.97 19.63
N LEU A 178 13.11 2.82 18.65
CA LEU A 178 11.74 3.08 18.22
C LEU A 178 11.50 2.45 16.84
N ASP A 179 10.44 1.66 16.72
CA ASP A 179 9.93 1.14 15.44
C ASP A 179 8.62 1.86 15.07
N ILE A 180 8.71 2.80 14.12
CA ILE A 180 7.56 3.60 13.67
C ILE A 180 6.82 2.85 12.57
N GLY A 181 5.59 2.42 12.87
CA GLY A 181 4.81 1.55 11.99
C GLY A 181 5.21 0.09 12.16
N SER A 182 5.27 -0.37 13.41
CA SER A 182 5.80 -1.68 13.78
C SER A 182 5.00 -2.87 13.22
N GLY A 183 3.84 -2.64 12.61
CA GLY A 183 3.01 -3.71 12.06
C GLY A 183 2.68 -4.78 13.12
N TRP A 184 2.87 -6.05 12.77
CA TRP A 184 2.70 -7.18 13.69
C TRP A 184 3.94 -7.48 14.55
N GLY A 185 4.82 -6.51 14.71
CA GLY A 185 5.95 -6.55 15.63
C GLY A 185 7.19 -7.30 15.15
N GLY A 186 7.22 -7.75 13.88
CA GLY A 186 8.29 -8.61 13.39
C GLY A 186 9.69 -8.02 13.55
N LEU A 187 9.89 -6.73 13.21
CA LEU A 187 11.19 -6.07 13.33
C LEU A 187 11.57 -5.86 14.80
N ALA A 188 10.67 -5.32 15.62
CA ALA A 188 10.93 -5.06 17.04
C ALA A 188 11.34 -6.34 17.79
N ILE A 189 10.61 -7.44 17.55
CA ILE A 189 10.91 -8.77 18.13
C ILE A 189 12.28 -9.26 17.64
N TYR A 190 12.58 -9.12 16.35
CA TYR A 190 13.88 -9.53 15.80
C TYR A 190 15.03 -8.76 16.45
N LEU A 191 14.96 -7.43 16.55
CA LEU A 191 16.01 -6.61 17.12
C LEU A 191 16.29 -6.98 18.58
N ALA A 192 15.24 -7.12 19.39
CA ALA A 192 15.38 -7.54 20.79
C ALA A 192 15.83 -8.99 20.95
N SER A 193 15.66 -9.84 19.94
CA SER A 193 16.13 -11.23 19.99
C SER A 193 17.61 -11.39 19.70
N ILE A 194 18.21 -10.43 18.96
CA ILE A 194 19.62 -10.50 18.55
C ILE A 194 20.54 -9.62 19.40
N GLU A 195 19.98 -8.63 20.11
CA GLU A 195 20.75 -7.69 20.91
C GLU A 195 19.97 -7.34 22.19
N ASP A 196 20.68 -6.93 23.24
CA ASP A 196 20.11 -6.49 24.51
C ASP A 196 19.66 -5.02 24.41
N VAL A 197 18.55 -4.79 23.70
CA VAL A 197 17.96 -3.46 23.47
C VAL A 197 16.50 -3.41 23.93
N GLU A 198 16.07 -2.23 24.35
CA GLU A 198 14.64 -1.95 24.63
C GLU A 198 13.97 -1.41 23.38
N VAL A 199 12.94 -2.10 22.86
CA VAL A 199 12.26 -1.69 21.65
C VAL A 199 10.84 -1.24 21.93
N THR A 200 10.50 -0.02 21.51
CA THR A 200 9.13 0.49 21.49
C THR A 200 8.61 0.48 20.07
N GLY A 201 7.58 -0.32 19.79
CA GLY A 201 6.87 -0.32 18.52
C GLY A 201 5.59 0.51 18.60
N VAL A 202 5.30 1.32 17.57
CA VAL A 202 4.04 2.05 17.47
C VAL A 202 3.27 1.67 16.22
N THR A 203 1.96 1.45 16.37
CA THR A 203 1.03 1.18 15.28
C THR A 203 -0.31 1.86 15.55
N LEU A 204 -1.10 2.12 14.50
CA LEU A 204 -2.46 2.64 14.59
C LEU A 204 -3.54 1.55 14.45
N SER A 205 -3.16 0.32 14.12
CA SER A 205 -4.07 -0.82 13.99
C SER A 205 -4.19 -1.59 15.31
N LYS A 206 -5.41 -1.76 15.80
CA LYS A 206 -5.71 -2.58 17.00
C LYS A 206 -5.36 -4.05 16.77
N GLU A 207 -5.65 -4.57 15.58
CA GLU A 207 -5.37 -5.94 15.17
C GLU A 207 -3.85 -6.24 15.18
N GLN A 208 -3.07 -5.33 14.59
CA GLN A 208 -1.61 -5.44 14.60
C GLN A 208 -1.04 -5.37 16.01
N HIS A 209 -1.51 -4.40 16.82
CA HIS A 209 -1.06 -4.23 18.19
C HIS A 209 -1.29 -5.50 19.03
N ALA A 210 -2.51 -6.03 19.03
CA ALA A 210 -2.85 -7.22 19.82
C ALA A 210 -2.01 -8.43 19.42
N LEU A 211 -1.83 -8.66 18.12
CA LEU A 211 -1.02 -9.77 17.63
C LEU A 211 0.49 -9.57 17.91
N ALA A 212 0.99 -8.33 17.81
CA ALA A 212 2.38 -8.01 18.10
C ALA A 212 2.74 -8.28 19.57
N GLU A 213 1.86 -7.90 20.51
CA GLU A 213 2.04 -8.21 21.93
C GLU A 213 2.05 -9.70 22.22
N GLN A 214 1.13 -10.46 21.62
CA GLN A 214 1.12 -11.91 21.73
C GLN A 214 2.43 -12.51 21.23
N ARG A 215 2.90 -12.11 20.07
CA ARG A 215 4.13 -12.62 19.44
C ARG A 215 5.39 -12.29 20.24
N ALA A 216 5.46 -11.11 20.87
CA ALA A 216 6.57 -10.76 21.75
C ALA A 216 6.63 -11.70 22.98
N LYS A 217 5.48 -12.07 23.55
CA LYS A 217 5.39 -13.06 24.65
C LYS A 217 5.85 -14.44 24.18
N GLU A 218 5.36 -14.89 23.02
CA GLU A 218 5.73 -16.18 22.42
C GLU A 218 7.23 -16.26 22.08
N ALA A 219 7.83 -15.14 21.69
CA ALA A 219 9.27 -15.03 21.42
C ALA A 219 10.14 -14.88 22.68
N GLY A 220 9.54 -14.70 23.87
CA GLY A 220 10.25 -14.53 25.14
C GLY A 220 10.98 -13.19 25.28
N VAL A 221 10.53 -12.14 24.57
CA VAL A 221 11.13 -10.79 24.62
C VAL A 221 10.18 -9.70 25.13
N ALA A 222 9.06 -10.09 25.71
CA ALA A 222 8.03 -9.16 26.19
C ALA A 222 8.48 -8.24 27.34
N ASP A 223 9.56 -8.54 27.99
CA ASP A 223 10.23 -7.71 28.98
C ASP A 223 10.98 -6.53 28.38
N ARG A 224 11.46 -6.65 27.13
CA ARG A 224 12.25 -5.67 26.41
C ARG A 224 11.52 -5.06 25.19
N VAL A 225 10.37 -5.61 24.79
CA VAL A 225 9.60 -5.11 23.64
C VAL A 225 8.23 -4.66 24.12
N ARG A 226 7.89 -3.40 23.84
CA ARG A 226 6.58 -2.82 24.15
C ARG A 226 5.91 -2.30 22.91
N PHE A 227 4.65 -2.65 22.69
CA PHE A 227 3.86 -2.09 21.60
C PHE A 227 2.86 -1.07 22.14
N ARG A 228 2.65 0.03 21.39
CA ARG A 228 1.72 1.08 21.75
C ARG A 228 0.78 1.37 20.59
N LEU A 229 -0.51 1.38 20.87
CA LEU A 229 -1.54 1.81 19.91
C LEU A 229 -1.58 3.35 19.91
N LEU A 230 -0.62 3.97 19.23
CA LEU A 230 -0.38 5.40 19.28
C LEU A 230 0.20 5.92 17.97
N ASP A 231 -0.20 7.12 17.57
CA ASP A 231 0.48 7.87 16.52
C ASP A 231 1.87 8.33 17.02
N TYR A 232 2.93 8.11 16.22
CA TYR A 232 4.30 8.49 16.58
C TYR A 232 4.42 9.99 16.93
N ARG A 233 3.54 10.85 16.40
CA ARG A 233 3.49 12.27 16.69
C ARG A 233 3.16 12.57 18.15
N GLY A 234 2.51 11.65 18.84
CA GLY A 234 2.18 11.74 20.27
C GLY A 234 3.27 11.24 21.23
N LEU A 235 4.38 10.71 20.72
CA LEU A 235 5.51 10.31 21.56
C LEU A 235 6.29 11.53 22.07
N GLU A 236 6.85 11.43 23.26
CA GLU A 236 7.67 12.50 23.88
C GLU A 236 9.06 11.98 24.33
N GLU A 237 9.20 10.64 24.42
CA GLU A 237 10.44 9.99 24.84
C GLU A 237 11.51 10.11 23.74
N ARG A 238 12.80 10.06 24.13
CA ARG A 238 13.93 10.04 23.21
C ARG A 238 14.47 8.63 23.04
N PHE A 239 14.97 8.33 21.84
CA PHE A 239 15.49 7.02 21.44
C PHE A 239 16.85 7.16 20.80
N ASP A 240 17.71 6.16 21.04
CA ASP A 240 19.07 6.10 20.48
C ASP A 240 19.03 5.67 19.01
N ARG A 241 18.03 4.86 18.66
CA ARG A 241 17.82 4.38 17.28
C ARG A 241 16.35 4.45 16.91
N ILE A 242 16.09 4.86 15.67
CA ILE A 242 14.72 4.89 15.13
C ILE A 242 14.71 4.13 13.81
N ALA A 243 13.79 3.18 13.67
CA ALA A 243 13.48 2.50 12.42
C ALA A 243 12.09 2.90 11.92
N SER A 244 11.93 3.08 10.62
CA SER A 244 10.62 3.21 9.96
C SER A 244 10.68 2.47 8.64
N VAL A 245 9.89 1.39 8.49
CA VAL A 245 9.97 0.47 7.37
C VAL A 245 8.61 0.30 6.73
N GLY A 246 8.44 0.80 5.48
CA GLY A 246 7.18 0.70 4.73
C GLY A 246 6.03 1.52 5.31
N MET A 247 6.30 2.54 6.13
CA MET A 247 5.33 3.43 6.74
C MET A 247 5.35 4.83 6.09
N PHE A 248 6.49 5.28 5.61
CA PHE A 248 6.68 6.65 5.11
C PHE A 248 5.79 6.96 3.89
N GLU A 249 5.39 5.95 3.13
CA GLU A 249 4.44 6.03 2.02
C GLU A 249 3.06 6.57 2.45
N HIS A 250 2.72 6.37 3.73
CA HIS A 250 1.44 6.81 4.32
C HIS A 250 1.50 8.21 4.95
N VAL A 251 2.69 8.80 5.06
CA VAL A 251 2.87 10.15 5.65
C VAL A 251 2.30 11.24 4.75
N GLY A 252 2.48 11.10 3.44
CA GLY A 252 2.09 12.10 2.45
C GLY A 252 3.11 13.24 2.32
N VAL A 253 3.34 13.69 1.09
CA VAL A 253 4.41 14.66 0.75
C VAL A 253 4.31 15.97 1.54
N HIS A 254 3.11 16.42 1.86
CA HIS A 254 2.88 17.68 2.59
C HIS A 254 3.30 17.61 4.06
N HIS A 255 3.46 16.41 4.62
CA HIS A 255 3.81 16.17 6.01
C HIS A 255 5.27 15.70 6.21
N TYR A 256 6.09 15.65 5.14
CA TYR A 256 7.47 15.20 5.26
C TYR A 256 8.32 16.06 6.19
N THR A 257 8.15 17.39 6.14
CA THR A 257 8.86 18.29 7.05
C THR A 257 8.46 18.05 8.51
N GLU A 258 7.16 17.86 8.77
CA GLU A 258 6.64 17.53 10.10
C GLU A 258 7.18 16.18 10.59
N PHE A 259 7.20 15.17 9.72
CA PHE A 259 7.75 13.85 10.03
C PHE A 259 9.22 13.92 10.47
N PHE A 260 10.08 14.54 9.66
CA PHE A 260 11.51 14.63 9.98
C PHE A 260 11.76 15.52 11.20
N ALA A 261 11.02 16.61 11.40
CA ALA A 261 11.11 17.42 12.60
C ALA A 261 10.74 16.63 13.87
N LYS A 262 9.65 15.82 13.79
CA LYS A 262 9.25 14.97 14.92
C LYS A 262 10.25 13.87 15.19
N VAL A 263 10.75 13.18 14.17
CA VAL A 263 11.78 12.15 14.33
C VAL A 263 13.04 12.74 14.98
N ASN A 264 13.49 13.92 14.52
CA ASN A 264 14.65 14.59 15.12
C ASN A 264 14.42 14.92 16.60
N ALA A 265 13.22 15.34 16.98
CA ALA A 265 12.87 15.61 18.38
C ALA A 265 12.84 14.34 19.25
N LEU A 266 12.55 13.18 18.64
CA LEU A 266 12.55 11.88 19.33
C LEU A 266 13.91 11.20 19.36
N MET A 267 14.93 11.70 18.67
CA MET A 267 16.30 11.15 18.73
C MET A 267 17.11 11.76 19.87
N THR A 268 17.98 10.96 20.46
CA THR A 268 19.11 11.46 21.26
C THR A 268 20.10 12.21 20.37
N ASP A 269 21.04 12.95 20.98
CA ASP A 269 21.99 13.78 20.20
C ASP A 269 22.88 12.95 19.27
N ASP A 270 23.24 11.71 19.67
CA ASP A 270 23.98 10.71 18.87
C ASP A 270 23.03 9.69 18.19
N GLY A 271 21.75 10.03 18.12
CA GLY A 271 20.72 9.16 17.57
C GLY A 271 20.85 8.93 16.08
N LEU A 272 20.49 7.73 15.62
CA LEU A 272 20.49 7.36 14.21
C LEU A 272 19.11 6.88 13.79
N MET A 273 18.63 7.39 12.64
CA MET A 273 17.40 6.89 12.01
C MET A 273 17.69 6.08 10.75
N LEU A 274 17.01 4.93 10.63
CA LEU A 274 16.88 4.19 9.38
C LEU A 274 15.48 4.39 8.81
N LEU A 275 15.40 4.95 7.60
CA LEU A 275 14.17 5.07 6.84
C LEU A 275 14.21 4.14 5.63
N HIS A 276 13.27 3.21 5.55
CA HIS A 276 13.04 2.36 4.39
C HIS A 276 11.67 2.67 3.79
N SER A 277 11.65 3.00 2.51
CA SER A 277 10.43 3.33 1.77
C SER A 277 10.53 2.86 0.33
N ILE A 278 9.39 2.58 -0.30
CA ILE A 278 9.32 2.27 -1.72
C ILE A 278 9.60 3.52 -2.53
N GLY A 279 10.66 3.48 -3.32
CA GLY A 279 11.06 4.55 -4.21
C GLY A 279 10.55 4.36 -5.63
N LYS A 280 10.38 5.45 -6.36
CA LYS A 280 10.04 5.44 -7.78
C LYS A 280 11.21 5.97 -8.60
N MET A 281 11.73 5.17 -9.54
CA MET A 281 12.86 5.52 -10.39
C MET A 281 12.49 6.44 -11.56
N SER A 282 11.22 6.72 -11.79
CA SER A 282 10.78 7.66 -12.84
C SER A 282 10.84 9.12 -12.35
N PRO A 283 10.91 10.10 -13.27
CA PRO A 283 10.84 11.51 -12.90
C PRO A 283 9.66 11.84 -11.97
N PRO A 284 9.76 12.88 -11.15
CA PRO A 284 8.69 13.30 -10.27
C PRO A 284 7.36 13.39 -11.02
N GLY A 285 6.38 12.65 -10.60
CA GLY A 285 5.04 12.62 -11.15
C GLY A 285 4.01 12.86 -10.07
N THR A 286 2.76 13.08 -10.47
CA THR A 286 1.66 13.15 -9.51
C THR A 286 1.41 11.75 -8.94
N ALA A 287 1.32 11.66 -7.62
CA ALA A 287 0.84 10.45 -6.96
C ALA A 287 -0.50 10.00 -7.55
N SER A 288 -0.69 8.69 -7.72
CA SER A 288 -2.02 8.16 -8.04
C SER A 288 -2.95 8.34 -6.84
N PRO A 289 -4.27 8.37 -7.08
CA PRO A 289 -5.24 8.41 -6.00
C PRO A 289 -5.08 7.23 -5.07
#